data_aab947084a0601277e9cb770d3763003
#
_entry.id   aab947084a0601277e9cb770d3763003
#
_cell.length_a   1.000
_cell.length_b   1.000
_cell.length_c   1.000
_cell.angle_alpha   90.00
_cell.angle_beta   90.00
_cell.angle_gamma   90.00
#
_symmetry.space_group_name_H-M   'P 1'
#
loop_
_entity.id
_entity.type
_entity.pdbx_description
1 polymer ?
#
loop_
_entity_poly.entity_id
_entity_poly.type
_entity_poly.pdbx_seq_one_letter_code
_entity_poly.pdbx_strand_id
1 'polypeptide(L)'
;LIGSSYPYSYLHIPWGSSPITDHLLASEQFHVIHDGASYTRTEKINAFANWQVGVNNLRVCWEGDIKDKNCGRCEKCIRTQFNFLACGHAIPHCFPENNNLIAALKKITPKHPGILSDWQQIYDYASAHGINERWLAEVKKLIRRGQPRIFSFSRYGYIRVKLRALRKKKKVKVTV
;
A
#
# COMPACT_ATOMS: atom_id res chain seq x y z
N LEU A 1 8.85 15.90 12.53
CA LEU A 1 8.94 15.43 11.15
C LEU A 1 8.04 14.22 10.94
N ILE A 2 7.20 14.24 9.91
CA ILE A 2 6.32 13.12 9.52
C ILE A 2 6.78 12.62 8.15
N GLY A 3 7.15 11.34 8.06
CA GLY A 3 7.45 10.69 6.79
C GLY A 3 6.16 10.41 5.99
N SER A 4 6.06 10.93 4.78
CA SER A 4 4.87 10.77 3.94
C SER A 4 4.59 9.31 3.60
N SER A 5 3.34 8.87 3.81
CA SER A 5 2.87 7.55 3.39
C SER A 5 2.51 7.53 1.90
N TYR A 6 1.92 8.64 1.40
CA TYR A 6 1.49 8.78 0.01
C TYR A 6 2.11 10.01 -0.64
N PRO A 7 2.40 9.95 -1.95
CA PRO A 7 2.85 11.11 -2.72
C PRO A 7 1.70 12.06 -3.02
N TYR A 8 2.01 13.27 -3.45
CA TYR A 8 1.03 14.29 -3.86
C TYR A 8 0.06 13.80 -4.93
N SER A 9 0.48 12.89 -5.82
CA SER A 9 -0.37 12.29 -6.86
C SER A 9 -1.49 11.39 -6.31
N TYR A 10 -1.44 11.00 -5.02
CA TYR A 10 -2.41 10.11 -4.37
C TYR A 10 -3.19 10.78 -3.24
N LEU A 11 -3.27 12.11 -3.20
CA LEU A 11 -4.00 12.87 -2.19
C LEU A 11 -5.52 12.60 -2.16
N HIS A 12 -6.07 12.03 -3.23
CA HIS A 12 -7.46 11.59 -3.30
C HIS A 12 -7.76 10.37 -2.42
N ILE A 13 -6.72 9.69 -1.91
CA ILE A 13 -6.89 8.57 -1.00
C ILE A 13 -7.05 9.11 0.42
N PRO A 14 -8.18 8.83 1.11
CA PRO A 14 -8.36 9.26 2.48
C PRO A 14 -7.37 8.55 3.41
N TRP A 15 -6.49 9.31 4.03
CA TRP A 15 -5.50 8.83 4.98
C TRP A 15 -5.38 9.79 6.16
N GLY A 16 -5.05 9.27 7.35
CA GLY A 16 -5.00 10.07 8.57
C GLY A 16 -3.90 11.14 8.60
N SER A 17 -2.83 10.98 7.82
CA SER A 17 -1.73 11.92 7.68
C SER A 17 -1.67 12.42 6.23
N SER A 18 -1.61 13.72 6.03
CA SER A 18 -1.66 14.34 4.71
C SER A 18 -0.71 15.55 4.62
N PRO A 19 0.10 15.65 3.57
CA PRO A 19 0.99 16.79 3.39
C PRO A 19 0.25 18.13 3.20
N ILE A 20 -1.05 18.10 2.90
CA ILE A 20 -1.88 19.30 2.77
C ILE A 20 -2.40 19.79 4.12
N THR A 21 -2.70 18.89 5.05
CA THR A 21 -3.39 19.25 6.29
C THR A 21 -2.53 19.16 7.54
N ASP A 22 -1.46 18.36 7.52
CA ASP A 22 -0.67 18.11 8.72
C ASP A 22 -0.01 19.38 9.30
N HIS A 23 0.37 20.33 8.44
CA HIS A 23 0.92 21.61 8.89
C HIS A 23 -0.09 22.45 9.69
N LEU A 24 -1.40 22.23 9.53
CA LEU A 24 -2.45 22.91 10.29
C LEU A 24 -2.50 22.44 11.75
N LEU A 25 -1.83 21.36 12.08
CA LEU A 25 -1.66 20.87 13.46
C LEU A 25 -0.51 21.56 14.20
N ALA A 26 0.22 22.45 13.51
CA ALA A 26 1.30 23.23 14.13
C ALA A 26 0.78 24.31 15.08
N SER A 27 1.62 24.74 16.03
CA SER A 27 1.41 25.87 16.92
C SER A 27 2.64 26.76 16.93
N GLU A 28 2.65 27.84 17.70
CA GLU A 28 3.84 28.71 17.85
C GLU A 28 5.09 27.97 18.32
N GLN A 29 4.91 26.95 19.16
CA GLN A 29 6.00 26.18 19.78
C GLN A 29 6.22 24.80 19.14
N PHE A 30 5.35 24.39 18.22
CA PHE A 30 5.39 23.05 17.65
C PHE A 30 5.12 23.11 16.15
N HIS A 31 6.09 22.71 15.35
CA HIS A 31 5.98 22.67 13.90
C HIS A 31 5.83 21.24 13.38
N VAL A 32 4.83 21.00 12.54
CA VAL A 32 4.64 19.75 11.83
C VAL A 32 5.19 19.89 10.41
N ILE A 33 6.27 19.16 10.15
CA ILE A 33 6.89 19.11 8.82
C ILE A 33 6.60 17.75 8.21
N HIS A 34 5.94 17.74 7.06
CA HIS A 34 5.65 16.54 6.28
C HIS A 34 6.71 16.35 5.20
N ASP A 35 7.44 15.25 5.22
CA ASP A 35 8.58 15.00 4.33
C ASP A 35 8.35 13.84 3.37
N GLY A 36 8.95 13.93 2.18
CA GLY A 36 8.99 12.87 1.18
C GLY A 36 7.69 12.66 0.40
N ALA A 37 6.73 13.61 0.40
CA ALA A 37 5.50 13.52 -0.38
C ALA A 37 5.69 13.68 -1.90
N SER A 38 6.87 14.07 -2.36
CA SER A 38 7.21 14.14 -3.79
C SER A 38 7.46 12.77 -4.41
N TYR A 39 7.67 11.73 -3.60
CA TYR A 39 8.08 10.41 -4.04
C TYR A 39 7.07 9.35 -3.66
N THR A 40 6.83 8.42 -4.59
CA THR A 40 6.11 7.17 -4.33
C THR A 40 6.90 6.28 -3.38
N ARG A 41 6.25 5.27 -2.79
CA ARG A 41 6.95 4.28 -1.96
C ARG A 41 8.01 3.51 -2.75
N THR A 42 7.75 3.19 -4.01
CA THR A 42 8.68 2.48 -4.88
C THR A 42 9.92 3.34 -5.18
N GLU A 43 9.74 4.63 -5.48
CA GLU A 43 10.85 5.56 -5.69
C GLU A 43 11.70 5.75 -4.43
N LYS A 44 11.07 5.81 -3.25
CA LYS A 44 11.79 5.86 -1.97
C LYS A 44 12.63 4.59 -1.74
N ILE A 45 12.09 3.42 -2.07
CA ILE A 45 12.86 2.16 -2.02
C ILE A 45 14.06 2.23 -2.96
N ASN A 46 13.86 2.67 -4.21
CA ASN A 46 14.96 2.82 -5.16
C ASN A 46 16.05 3.78 -4.65
N ALA A 47 15.66 4.89 -4.05
CA ALA A 47 16.59 5.90 -3.55
C ALA A 47 17.51 5.37 -2.42
N PHE A 48 17.00 4.47 -1.56
CA PHE A 48 17.82 3.97 -0.44
C PHE A 48 18.34 2.54 -0.64
N ALA A 49 17.97 1.85 -1.72
CA ALA A 49 18.31 0.45 -1.96
C ALA A 49 19.82 0.16 -1.93
N ASN A 50 20.64 1.14 -2.26
CA ASN A 50 22.11 1.03 -2.23
C ASN A 50 22.73 1.36 -0.85
N TRP A 51 21.92 1.83 0.11
CA TRP A 51 22.39 2.09 1.46
C TRP A 51 22.32 0.80 2.30
N GLN A 52 23.37 0.01 2.25
CA GLN A 52 23.43 -1.35 2.80
C GLN A 52 23.02 -1.42 4.27
N VAL A 53 23.44 -0.45 5.09
CA VAL A 53 23.09 -0.42 6.51
C VAL A 53 21.58 -0.24 6.70
N GLY A 54 20.97 0.68 5.96
CA GLY A 54 19.53 0.91 6.01
C GLY A 54 18.72 -0.28 5.50
N VAL A 55 19.17 -0.89 4.41
CA VAL A 55 18.51 -2.06 3.80
C VAL A 55 18.57 -3.29 4.71
N ASN A 56 19.72 -3.56 5.34
CA ASN A 56 19.87 -4.70 6.24
C ASN A 56 19.05 -4.57 7.53
N ASN A 57 18.82 -3.33 7.98
CA ASN A 57 18.03 -3.04 9.17
C ASN A 57 16.58 -2.62 8.88
N LEU A 58 16.15 -2.74 7.62
CA LEU A 58 14.79 -2.35 7.23
C LEU A 58 13.73 -3.19 7.95
N ARG A 59 12.87 -2.52 8.69
CA ARG A 59 11.80 -3.13 9.45
C ARG A 59 10.45 -2.61 8.95
N VAL A 60 9.62 -3.49 8.39
CA VAL A 60 8.30 -3.12 7.83
C VAL A 60 7.15 -3.90 8.45
N CYS A 61 7.44 -5.02 9.08
CA CYS A 61 6.43 -5.94 9.63
C CYS A 61 6.04 -5.56 11.07
N TRP A 62 4.75 -5.63 11.38
CA TRP A 62 4.21 -5.55 12.74
C TRP A 62 3.34 -6.76 13.12
N GLU A 63 3.05 -7.65 12.14
CA GLU A 63 2.14 -8.80 12.31
C GLU A 63 2.84 -10.07 12.78
N GLY A 64 4.18 -10.14 12.67
CA GLY A 64 4.94 -11.31 13.08
C GLY A 64 5.00 -11.46 14.60
N ASP A 65 5.16 -12.70 15.08
CA ASP A 65 5.31 -13.02 16.51
C ASP A 65 6.59 -12.41 17.07
N ILE A 66 7.66 -12.40 16.27
CA ILE A 66 8.94 -11.78 16.61
C ILE A 66 8.93 -10.32 16.15
N LYS A 67 8.92 -9.38 17.10
CA LYS A 67 8.73 -7.95 16.81
C LYS A 67 9.96 -7.25 16.23
N ASP A 68 11.14 -7.81 16.35
CA ASP A 68 12.41 -7.29 15.83
C ASP A 68 12.73 -7.76 14.41
N LYS A 69 11.94 -8.68 13.82
CA LYS A 69 12.19 -9.27 12.49
C LYS A 69 11.00 -9.12 11.55
N ASN A 70 11.31 -9.08 10.24
CA ASN A 70 10.28 -9.18 9.22
C ASN A 70 9.78 -10.62 9.10
N CYS A 71 8.47 -10.83 9.07
CA CYS A 71 7.91 -12.18 8.95
C CYS A 71 7.98 -12.76 7.53
N GLY A 72 8.27 -11.93 6.51
CA GLY A 72 8.37 -12.30 5.09
C GLY A 72 7.05 -12.69 4.40
N ARG A 73 5.97 -12.92 5.16
CA ARG A 73 4.71 -13.52 4.67
C ARG A 73 3.48 -12.60 4.73
N CYS A 74 3.47 -11.57 5.58
CA CYS A 74 2.35 -10.62 5.62
C CYS A 74 2.33 -9.73 4.39
N GLU A 75 1.19 -9.10 4.11
CA GLU A 75 0.99 -8.24 2.94
C GLU A 75 2.09 -7.18 2.83
N LYS A 76 2.43 -6.53 3.94
CA LYS A 76 3.42 -5.45 3.99
C LYS A 76 4.83 -5.95 3.67
N CYS A 77 5.22 -7.13 4.20
CA CYS A 77 6.51 -7.75 3.87
C CYS A 77 6.57 -8.13 2.38
N ILE A 78 5.54 -8.78 1.86
CA ILE A 78 5.48 -9.21 0.45
C ILE A 78 5.50 -7.98 -0.46
N ARG A 79 4.68 -6.97 -0.20
CA ARG A 79 4.66 -5.73 -0.99
C ARG A 79 6.01 -5.03 -0.99
N THR A 80 6.72 -4.97 0.13
CA THR A 80 8.05 -4.36 0.18
C THR A 80 9.06 -5.15 -0.65
N GLN A 81 9.03 -6.49 -0.60
CA GLN A 81 9.88 -7.32 -1.45
C GLN A 81 9.63 -7.04 -2.95
N PHE A 82 8.36 -6.89 -3.37
CA PHE A 82 8.02 -6.51 -4.75
C PHE A 82 8.42 -5.07 -5.11
N ASN A 83 8.49 -4.14 -4.16
CA ASN A 83 9.07 -2.82 -4.41
C ASN A 83 10.56 -2.92 -4.79
N PHE A 84 11.35 -3.75 -4.10
CA PHE A 84 12.75 -4.00 -4.48
C PHE A 84 12.87 -4.61 -5.88
N LEU A 85 12.07 -5.63 -6.17
CA LEU A 85 12.04 -6.27 -7.50
C LEU A 85 11.62 -5.29 -8.60
N ALA A 86 10.66 -4.40 -8.34
CA ALA A 86 10.22 -3.37 -9.27
C ALA A 86 11.31 -2.35 -9.60
N CYS A 87 12.27 -2.15 -8.69
CA CYS A 87 13.44 -1.31 -8.89
C CYS A 87 14.64 -2.05 -9.47
N GLY A 88 14.49 -3.35 -9.81
CA GLY A 88 15.59 -4.17 -10.32
C GLY A 88 16.59 -4.62 -9.25
N HIS A 89 16.25 -4.46 -7.97
CA HIS A 89 17.11 -4.88 -6.86
C HIS A 89 16.75 -6.29 -6.37
N ALA A 90 17.76 -7.01 -5.84
CA ALA A 90 17.53 -8.26 -5.12
C ALA A 90 16.72 -8.02 -3.84
N ILE A 91 16.00 -9.06 -3.39
CA ILE A 91 15.29 -9.01 -2.11
C ILE A 91 16.33 -8.97 -0.97
N PRO A 92 16.24 -7.98 -0.06
CA PRO A 92 17.20 -7.84 1.02
C PRO A 92 17.16 -8.99 2.03
N HIS A 93 18.30 -9.30 2.64
CA HIS A 93 18.43 -10.33 3.67
C HIS A 93 17.63 -10.06 4.96
N CYS A 94 17.16 -8.83 5.18
CA CYS A 94 16.24 -8.51 6.29
C CYS A 94 14.87 -9.20 6.16
N PHE A 95 14.55 -9.79 5.00
CA PHE A 95 13.41 -10.68 4.81
C PHE A 95 13.87 -12.13 4.82
N PRO A 96 13.16 -13.05 5.48
CA PRO A 96 13.43 -14.47 5.38
C PRO A 96 13.22 -14.94 3.92
N GLU A 97 14.00 -15.92 3.51
CA GLU A 97 13.87 -16.53 2.18
C GLU A 97 12.44 -17.02 1.95
N ASN A 98 11.91 -16.71 0.80
CA ASN A 98 10.59 -17.14 0.38
C ASN A 98 10.67 -17.78 -1.01
N ASN A 99 10.79 -19.10 -1.04
CA ASN A 99 10.93 -19.88 -2.28
C ASN A 99 9.70 -19.77 -3.20
N ASN A 100 8.59 -19.18 -2.73
CA ASN A 100 7.37 -19.06 -3.53
C ASN A 100 6.66 -17.72 -3.30
N LEU A 101 7.39 -16.63 -3.53
CA LEU A 101 6.87 -15.27 -3.37
C LEU A 101 5.65 -14.99 -4.27
N ILE A 102 5.62 -15.57 -5.48
CA ILE A 102 4.47 -15.45 -6.39
C ILE A 102 3.23 -16.14 -5.81
N ALA A 103 3.36 -17.30 -5.18
CA ALA A 103 2.22 -17.94 -4.54
C ALA A 103 1.71 -17.13 -3.34
N ALA A 104 2.61 -16.50 -2.58
CA ALA A 104 2.24 -15.59 -1.51
C ALA A 104 1.49 -14.36 -2.06
N LEU A 105 1.94 -13.75 -3.17
CA LEU A 105 1.27 -12.66 -3.86
C LEU A 105 -0.16 -13.02 -4.27
N LYS A 106 -0.38 -14.22 -4.80
CA LYS A 106 -1.72 -14.68 -5.23
C LYS A 106 -2.74 -14.76 -4.09
N LYS A 107 -2.30 -14.94 -2.85
CA LYS A 107 -3.16 -15.00 -1.66
C LYS A 107 -3.55 -13.61 -1.15
N ILE A 108 -2.86 -12.54 -1.58
CA ILE A 108 -3.15 -11.18 -1.13
C ILE A 108 -4.45 -10.69 -1.76
N THR A 109 -5.31 -10.14 -0.92
CA THR A 109 -6.50 -9.40 -1.33
C THR A 109 -6.43 -8.01 -0.71
N PRO A 110 -6.17 -6.95 -1.48
CA PRO A 110 -6.15 -5.59 -0.96
C PRO A 110 -7.52 -5.20 -0.41
N LYS A 111 -7.59 -4.91 0.88
CA LYS A 111 -8.86 -4.54 1.57
C LYS A 111 -9.07 -3.02 1.64
N HIS A 112 -8.03 -2.25 1.40
CA HIS A 112 -8.03 -0.80 1.55
C HIS A 112 -7.53 -0.12 0.28
N PRO A 113 -8.16 1.00 -0.18
CA PRO A 113 -7.72 1.73 -1.38
C PRO A 113 -6.23 2.11 -1.36
N GLY A 114 -5.70 2.45 -0.19
CA GLY A 114 -4.29 2.78 -0.03
C GLY A 114 -3.36 1.60 -0.31
N ILE A 115 -3.71 0.39 0.14
CA ILE A 115 -2.92 -0.81 -0.18
C ILE A 115 -2.98 -1.09 -1.68
N LEU A 116 -4.15 -0.89 -2.29
CA LEU A 116 -4.32 -1.07 -3.73
C LEU A 116 -3.47 -0.07 -4.53
N SER A 117 -3.40 1.20 -4.08
CA SER A 117 -2.57 2.21 -4.72
C SER A 117 -1.07 1.92 -4.59
N ASP A 118 -0.63 1.36 -3.46
CA ASP A 118 0.76 0.93 -3.30
C ASP A 118 1.13 -0.18 -4.32
N TRP A 119 0.22 -1.13 -4.57
CA TRP A 119 0.41 -2.15 -5.60
C TRP A 119 0.36 -1.56 -7.02
N GLN A 120 -0.46 -0.54 -7.25
CA GLN A 120 -0.48 0.19 -8.51
C GLN A 120 0.86 0.89 -8.76
N GLN A 121 1.44 1.56 -7.76
CA GLN A 121 2.76 2.19 -7.85
C GLN A 121 3.86 1.18 -8.24
N ILE A 122 3.85 -0.01 -7.64
CA ILE A 122 4.79 -1.10 -8.00
C ILE A 122 4.63 -1.48 -9.47
N TYR A 123 3.39 -1.67 -9.94
CA TYR A 123 3.12 -2.06 -11.31
C TYR A 123 3.54 -0.97 -12.30
N ASP A 124 3.18 0.28 -12.02
CA ASP A 124 3.47 1.42 -12.90
C ASP A 124 4.97 1.67 -13.00
N TYR A 125 5.68 1.64 -11.86
CA TYR A 125 7.12 1.82 -11.82
C TYR A 125 7.85 0.72 -12.60
N ALA A 126 7.56 -0.54 -12.34
CA ALA A 126 8.17 -1.68 -13.03
C ALA A 126 7.92 -1.63 -14.55
N SER A 127 6.68 -1.29 -14.95
CA SER A 127 6.30 -1.18 -16.36
C SER A 127 7.05 -0.04 -17.06
N ALA A 128 7.19 1.12 -16.40
CA ALA A 128 7.89 2.28 -16.94
C ALA A 128 9.40 2.04 -17.09
N HIS A 129 9.99 1.16 -16.27
CA HIS A 129 11.41 0.83 -16.31
C HIS A 129 11.73 -0.47 -17.06
N GLY A 130 10.76 -0.99 -17.82
CA GLY A 130 10.98 -2.16 -18.70
C GLY A 130 11.15 -3.50 -17.97
N ILE A 131 10.75 -3.59 -16.71
CA ILE A 131 10.73 -4.86 -15.98
C ILE A 131 9.63 -5.75 -16.55
N ASN A 132 10.04 -6.88 -17.14
CA ASN A 132 9.11 -7.82 -17.79
C ASN A 132 9.18 -9.21 -17.16
N GLU A 133 8.89 -9.29 -15.88
CA GLU A 133 8.93 -10.50 -15.08
C GLU A 133 7.54 -11.13 -14.91
N ARG A 134 7.48 -12.45 -14.72
CA ARG A 134 6.22 -13.20 -14.54
C ARG A 134 5.34 -12.64 -13.40
N TRP A 135 5.96 -12.14 -12.34
CA TRP A 135 5.26 -11.60 -11.20
C TRP A 135 4.47 -10.32 -11.54
N LEU A 136 4.88 -9.55 -12.55
CA LEU A 136 4.19 -8.31 -12.94
C LEU A 136 2.75 -8.60 -13.42
N ALA A 137 2.55 -9.70 -14.15
CA ALA A 137 1.22 -10.16 -14.55
C ALA A 137 0.34 -10.52 -13.34
N GLU A 138 0.93 -11.09 -12.29
CA GLU A 138 0.20 -11.44 -11.07
C GLU A 138 -0.14 -10.19 -10.25
N VAL A 139 0.75 -9.18 -10.19
CA VAL A 139 0.44 -7.86 -9.59
C VAL A 139 -0.73 -7.21 -10.33
N LYS A 140 -0.75 -7.22 -11.67
CA LYS A 140 -1.88 -6.72 -12.46
C LYS A 140 -3.20 -7.42 -12.13
N LYS A 141 -3.16 -8.75 -11.94
CA LYS A 141 -4.34 -9.53 -11.52
C LYS A 141 -4.78 -9.15 -10.10
N LEU A 142 -3.83 -8.94 -9.17
CA LEU A 142 -4.11 -8.49 -7.81
C LEU A 142 -4.82 -7.13 -7.82
N ILE A 143 -4.31 -6.17 -8.57
CA ILE A 143 -4.92 -4.84 -8.72
C ILE A 143 -6.37 -4.96 -9.21
N ARG A 144 -6.61 -5.75 -10.26
CA ARG A 144 -7.96 -6.00 -10.79
C ARG A 144 -8.91 -6.62 -9.77
N ARG A 145 -8.42 -7.53 -8.92
CA ARG A 145 -9.22 -8.16 -7.85
C ARG A 145 -9.54 -7.17 -6.72
N GLY A 146 -8.63 -6.25 -6.43
CA GLY A 146 -8.80 -5.24 -5.39
C GLY A 146 -9.67 -4.06 -5.80
N GLN A 147 -9.81 -3.82 -7.09
CA GLN A 147 -10.72 -2.78 -7.58
C GLN A 147 -12.15 -3.11 -7.18
N PRO A 148 -12.92 -2.15 -6.63
CA PRO A 148 -14.35 -2.35 -6.42
C PRO A 148 -14.96 -2.70 -7.78
N ARG A 149 -15.66 -3.80 -7.86
CA ARG A 149 -16.45 -4.12 -9.05
C ARG A 149 -17.43 -2.98 -9.24
N ILE A 150 -17.11 -2.06 -10.14
CA ILE A 150 -18.07 -1.11 -10.66
C ILE A 150 -19.06 -1.97 -11.44
N PHE A 151 -20.14 -2.37 -10.78
CA PHE A 151 -21.28 -2.91 -11.49
C PHE A 151 -21.66 -1.84 -12.49
N SER A 152 -21.64 -2.21 -13.76
CA SER A 152 -22.08 -1.34 -14.86
C SER A 152 -23.33 -0.61 -14.41
N PHE A 153 -23.30 0.72 -14.56
CA PHE A 153 -24.38 1.61 -14.19
C PHE A 153 -25.66 1.25 -14.99
N SER A 154 -26.40 0.25 -14.54
CA SER A 154 -27.81 0.25 -14.71
C SER A 154 -28.40 1.11 -13.60
N ARG A 155 -29.31 2.02 -13.89
CA ARG A 155 -30.02 2.89 -12.93
C ARG A 155 -30.48 2.20 -11.64
N TYR A 156 -30.59 0.88 -11.63
CA TYR A 156 -30.98 0.02 -10.52
C TYR A 156 -29.82 -0.29 -9.52
N GLY A 157 -28.56 -0.19 -9.90
CA GLY A 157 -27.41 -0.52 -9.01
C GLY A 157 -27.22 0.52 -7.91
N TYR A 158 -27.43 1.81 -8.21
CA TYR A 158 -27.30 2.91 -7.23
C TYR A 158 -28.37 2.82 -6.12
N ILE A 159 -29.57 2.43 -6.50
CA ILE A 159 -30.72 2.26 -5.56
C ILE A 159 -30.47 1.10 -4.59
N ARG A 160 -29.89 -0.03 -5.06
CA ARG A 160 -29.57 -1.20 -4.20
C ARG A 160 -28.49 -0.90 -3.14
N VAL A 161 -27.46 -0.14 -3.49
CA VAL A 161 -26.41 0.26 -2.52
C VAL A 161 -26.98 1.18 -1.46
N LYS A 162 -27.82 2.16 -1.86
CA LYS A 162 -28.47 3.09 -0.94
C LYS A 162 -29.45 2.38 0.00
N LEU A 163 -30.21 1.41 -0.50
CA LEU A 163 -31.14 0.61 0.30
C LEU A 163 -30.44 -0.35 1.28
N ARG A 164 -29.30 -0.92 0.92
CA ARG A 164 -28.48 -1.72 1.84
C ARG A 164 -27.88 -0.89 2.97
N ALA A 165 -27.42 0.33 2.69
CA ALA A 165 -26.90 1.26 3.69
C ALA A 165 -28.00 1.72 4.67
N LEU A 166 -29.22 1.97 4.17
CA LEU A 166 -30.38 2.34 4.99
C LEU A 166 -30.89 1.17 5.85
N ARG A 167 -30.85 -0.08 5.35
CA ARG A 167 -31.20 -1.28 6.14
C ARG A 167 -30.21 -1.56 7.27
N LYS A 168 -28.92 -1.30 7.07
CA LYS A 168 -27.89 -1.39 8.14
C LYS A 168 -28.13 -0.34 9.24
N LYS A 169 -28.49 0.91 8.88
CA LYS A 169 -28.80 1.97 9.85
C LYS A 169 -30.07 1.69 10.67
N LYS A 170 -31.09 1.00 10.11
CA LYS A 170 -32.30 0.60 10.85
C LYS A 170 -32.04 -0.53 11.84
N LYS A 171 -31.12 -1.48 11.57
CA LYS A 171 -30.78 -2.56 12.51
C LYS A 171 -30.02 -2.08 13.76
N VAL A 172 -29.33 -0.95 13.69
CA VAL A 172 -28.58 -0.37 14.84
C VAL A 172 -29.50 0.44 15.78
N LYS A 173 -30.72 0.84 15.34
CA LYS A 173 -31.62 1.64 16.15
C LYS A 173 -32.66 0.82 16.97
N VAL A 174 -32.63 -0.50 16.91
CA VAL A 174 -33.61 -1.37 17.60
C VAL A 174 -32.99 -2.13 18.79
N THR A 175 -31.75 -1.79 19.17
CA THR A 175 -31.11 -2.39 20.36
C THR A 175 -30.71 -1.26 21.33
N VAL A 176 -31.68 -0.61 21.90
CA VAL A 176 -31.60 0.19 23.15
C VAL A 176 -32.88 -0.11 23.95
#